data_89fd713ecb51ec7679f4c2adddbabeb2
#
_entry.id   89fd713ecb51ec7679f4c2adddbabeb2
#
_cell.length_a   1.000
_cell.length_b   1.000
_cell.length_c   1.000
_cell.angle_alpha   90.00
_cell.angle_beta   90.00
_cell.angle_gamma   90.00
#
_symmetry.space_group_name_H-M   'P 1'
#
loop_
_entity.id
_entity.type
_entity.pdbx_description
1 polymer ?
#
loop_
_entity_poly.entity_id
_entity_poly.type
_entity_poly.pdbx_seq_one_letter_code
_entity_poly.pdbx_strand_id
1 'polypeptide(L)'
;MIYYICEVMYVSKWDKLLARICTLDKGMRFEELRKVLESYGYTMKRPSSGSSHCTFRKEGRNPIIIPLHEPIKTVYVQMVKEVIETEENYENN
;
A
#
# COMPACT_ATOMS: atom_id res chain seq x y z
N MET A 1 -11.56 12.43 -1.18
CA MET A 1 -10.38 12.69 -2.00
C MET A 1 -9.15 12.24 -1.24
N ILE A 2 -8.17 11.73 -1.97
CA ILE A 2 -7.04 11.06 -1.32
C ILE A 2 -6.21 11.98 -0.43
N TYR A 3 -6.01 13.20 -0.82
CA TYR A 3 -5.20 14.10 0.01
C TYR A 3 -5.86 14.46 1.32
N TYR A 4 -7.13 14.17 1.49
CA TYR A 4 -7.77 14.31 2.80
C TYR A 4 -7.09 13.44 3.84
N ILE A 5 -6.70 12.25 3.44
CA ILE A 5 -6.07 11.31 4.36
C ILE A 5 -4.75 11.87 4.88
N CYS A 6 -4.09 12.71 4.08
CA CYS A 6 -2.80 13.29 4.46
C CYS A 6 -2.93 14.61 5.22
N GLU A 7 -4.05 15.31 5.07
CA GLU A 7 -4.20 16.68 5.56
C GLU A 7 -5.12 16.85 6.75
N VAL A 8 -6.12 15.98 6.90
CA VAL A 8 -7.09 16.13 7.98
C VAL A 8 -6.63 15.40 9.21
N MET A 9 -7.30 15.70 10.32
CA MET A 9 -7.03 15.02 11.57
C MET A 9 -7.39 13.54 11.46
N TYR A 10 -6.53 12.72 12.04
CA TYR A 10 -6.73 11.29 12.01
C TYR A 10 -7.75 10.88 13.05
N VAL A 11 -8.74 10.10 12.65
CA VAL A 11 -9.79 9.63 13.55
C VAL A 11 -9.62 8.15 13.91
N SER A 12 -8.70 7.46 13.25
CA SER A 12 -8.47 6.05 13.50
C SER A 12 -7.04 5.65 13.18
N LYS A 13 -6.64 4.48 13.64
CA LYS A 13 -5.34 3.92 13.31
C LYS A 13 -5.20 3.69 11.82
N TRP A 14 -6.30 3.35 11.18
CA TRP A 14 -6.31 3.15 9.72
C TRP A 14 -5.97 4.43 8.98
N ASP A 15 -6.59 5.54 9.40
CA ASP A 15 -6.31 6.83 8.78
C ASP A 15 -4.85 7.23 8.95
N LYS A 16 -4.28 6.95 10.12
CA LYS A 16 -2.86 7.23 10.36
C LYS A 16 -1.97 6.41 9.45
N LEU A 17 -2.33 5.15 9.24
CA LEU A 17 -1.57 4.27 8.37
C LEU A 17 -1.55 4.81 6.94
N LEU A 18 -2.73 5.18 6.43
CA LEU A 18 -2.82 5.73 5.08
C LEU A 18 -2.04 7.04 4.95
N ALA A 19 -2.09 7.88 5.99
CA ALA A 19 -1.33 9.13 5.98
C ALA A 19 0.17 8.88 5.94
N ARG A 20 0.66 7.87 6.67
CA ARG A 20 2.07 7.52 6.65
C ARG A 20 2.52 7.11 5.25
N ILE A 21 1.67 6.36 4.56
CA ILE A 21 1.98 5.96 3.18
C ILE A 21 2.01 7.18 2.27
N CYS A 22 1.03 8.07 2.41
CA CYS A 22 0.97 9.27 1.58
C CYS A 22 2.20 10.17 1.76
N THR A 23 2.79 10.19 2.95
CA THR A 23 3.98 11.00 3.22
C THR A 23 5.28 10.24 2.99
N LEU A 24 5.19 9.01 2.49
CA LEU A 24 6.36 8.16 2.20
C LEU A 24 7.22 7.93 3.44
N ASP A 25 6.58 7.54 4.52
CA ASP A 25 7.26 7.25 5.78
C ASP A 25 8.33 6.19 5.58
N LYS A 26 9.51 6.42 6.12
CA LYS A 26 10.65 5.52 5.95
C LYS A 26 10.62 4.32 6.88
N GLY A 27 9.72 4.32 7.85
CA GLY A 27 9.60 3.23 8.81
C GLY A 27 8.49 2.25 8.53
N MET A 28 8.00 2.18 7.29
CA MET A 28 6.89 1.29 6.97
C MET A 28 7.30 -0.17 7.04
N ARG A 29 6.39 -0.99 7.53
CA ARG A 29 6.58 -2.43 7.61
C ARG A 29 5.78 -3.14 6.52
N PHE A 30 6.23 -4.33 6.15
CA PHE A 30 5.57 -5.11 5.11
C PHE A 30 4.09 -5.34 5.41
N GLU A 31 3.77 -5.74 6.64
CA GLU A 31 2.37 -6.02 7.01
C GLU A 31 1.48 -4.79 6.88
N GLU A 32 2.04 -3.61 7.11
CA GLU A 32 1.26 -2.39 6.96
C GLU A 32 0.86 -2.15 5.51
N LEU A 33 1.80 -2.36 4.58
CA LEU A 33 1.49 -2.21 3.16
C LEU A 33 0.56 -3.31 2.68
N ARG A 34 0.76 -4.53 3.18
CA ARG A 34 -0.12 -5.65 2.86
C ARG A 34 -1.56 -5.37 3.23
N LYS A 35 -1.79 -4.87 4.44
CA LYS A 35 -3.15 -4.56 4.90
C LYS A 35 -3.83 -3.58 3.98
N VAL A 36 -3.10 -2.55 3.56
CA VAL A 36 -3.68 -1.53 2.68
C VAL A 36 -4.00 -2.13 1.31
N LEU A 37 -3.06 -2.87 0.73
CA LEU A 37 -3.28 -3.47 -0.58
C LEU A 37 -4.45 -4.45 -0.55
N GLU A 38 -4.54 -5.28 0.48
CA GLU A 38 -5.64 -6.22 0.60
C GLU A 38 -6.98 -5.52 0.77
N SER A 39 -6.99 -4.38 1.45
CA SER A 39 -8.23 -3.61 1.62
C SER A 39 -8.75 -3.06 0.29
N TYR A 40 -7.87 -2.89 -0.70
CA TYR A 40 -8.26 -2.44 -2.03
C TYR A 40 -8.47 -3.58 -3.01
N GLY A 41 -8.49 -4.82 -2.51
CA GLY A 41 -8.83 -5.96 -3.33
C GLY A 41 -7.65 -6.72 -3.93
N TYR A 42 -6.44 -6.40 -3.54
CA TYR A 42 -5.27 -7.14 -4.00
C TYR A 42 -5.13 -8.44 -3.24
N THR A 43 -4.66 -9.46 -3.92
CA THR A 43 -4.36 -10.75 -3.32
C THR A 43 -2.85 -10.96 -3.31
N MET A 44 -2.32 -11.31 -2.15
CA MET A 44 -0.90 -11.56 -2.02
C MET A 44 -0.55 -13.00 -2.32
N LYS A 45 0.53 -13.19 -3.05
CA LYS A 45 1.05 -14.53 -3.33
C LYS A 45 2.52 -14.56 -2.98
N ARG A 46 2.88 -15.50 -2.10
CA ARG A 46 4.28 -15.73 -1.76
C ARG A 46 4.91 -16.61 -2.82
N PRO A 47 6.19 -16.36 -3.14
CA PRO A 47 6.88 -17.23 -4.10
C PRO A 47 7.11 -18.61 -3.47
N SER A 48 7.03 -19.65 -4.28
CA SER A 48 7.22 -21.02 -3.81
C SER A 48 8.68 -21.39 -3.65
N SER A 49 9.59 -20.56 -4.15
CA SER A 49 11.01 -20.88 -4.21
C SER A 49 11.84 -20.25 -3.09
N GLY A 50 11.20 -19.70 -2.06
CA GLY A 50 11.95 -19.12 -0.95
C GLY A 50 12.45 -17.71 -1.19
N SER A 51 12.01 -17.06 -2.25
CA SER A 51 12.34 -15.66 -2.50
C SER A 51 11.74 -14.78 -1.41
N SER A 52 12.38 -13.64 -1.15
CA SER A 52 11.90 -12.69 -0.16
C SER A 52 10.95 -11.64 -0.75
N HIS A 53 10.45 -11.86 -1.96
CA HIS A 53 9.52 -10.93 -2.62
C HIS A 53 8.12 -11.53 -2.66
N CYS A 54 7.12 -10.70 -2.35
CA CYS A 54 5.72 -11.11 -2.45
C CYS A 54 5.05 -10.33 -3.56
N THR A 55 4.18 -11.01 -4.32
CA THR A 55 3.46 -10.39 -5.43
C THR A 55 2.03 -10.12 -5.03
N PHE A 56 1.57 -8.90 -5.27
CA PHE A 56 0.19 -8.50 -5.03
C PHE A 56 -0.49 -8.30 -6.37
N ARG A 57 -1.61 -8.98 -6.58
CA ARG A 57 -2.34 -8.93 -7.84
C ARG A 57 -3.79 -8.54 -7.64
N LYS A 58 -4.30 -7.77 -8.58
CA LYS A 58 -5.71 -7.42 -8.64
C LYS A 58 -6.12 -7.38 -10.11
N GLU A 59 -7.28 -7.94 -10.41
CA GLU A 59 -7.78 -7.96 -11.77
C GLU A 59 -7.88 -6.54 -12.33
N GLY A 60 -7.37 -6.36 -13.53
CA GLY A 60 -7.38 -5.05 -14.18
C GLY A 60 -6.29 -4.10 -13.72
N ARG A 61 -5.37 -4.58 -12.88
CA ARG A 61 -4.28 -3.75 -12.37
C ARG A 61 -2.95 -4.45 -12.58
N ASN A 62 -1.91 -3.66 -12.68
CA ASN A 62 -0.56 -4.20 -12.79
C ASN A 62 -0.15 -4.83 -11.45
N PRO A 63 0.60 -5.93 -11.50
CA PRO A 63 1.06 -6.57 -10.26
C PRO A 63 2.06 -5.67 -9.53
N ILE A 64 2.07 -5.78 -8.21
CA ILE A 64 2.99 -5.03 -7.36
C ILE A 64 3.84 -6.04 -6.60
N ILE A 65 5.15 -5.89 -6.69
CA ILE A 65 6.08 -6.81 -6.02
C ILE A 65 6.78 -6.04 -4.90
N ILE A 66 6.65 -6.54 -3.67
CA ILE A 66 7.24 -5.87 -2.51
C ILE A 66 8.14 -6.87 -1.79
N PRO A 67 9.40 -6.50 -1.54
CA PRO A 67 10.31 -7.35 -0.77
C PRO A 67 9.95 -7.36 0.70
N LEU A 68 10.30 -8.47 1.38
CA LEU A 68 10.01 -8.61 2.80
C LEU A 68 11.02 -7.90 3.70
N HIS A 69 11.99 -7.21 3.13
CA HIS A 69 12.98 -6.46 3.90
C HIS A 69 12.36 -5.25 4.58
N GLU A 70 12.61 -5.11 5.86
CA GLU A 70 12.11 -3.99 6.63
C GLU A 70 13.25 -3.17 7.20
N PRO A 71 13.10 -1.84 7.24
CA PRO A 71 11.91 -1.09 6.77
C PRO A 71 11.80 -1.12 5.25
N ILE A 72 10.58 -1.01 4.77
CA ILE A 72 10.32 -1.05 3.33
C ILE A 72 10.85 0.24 2.68
N LYS A 73 11.57 0.10 1.58
CA LYS A 73 12.11 1.26 0.88
C LYS A 73 10.98 2.13 0.33
N THR A 74 11.22 3.44 0.33
CA THR A 74 10.18 4.40 -0.06
C THR A 74 9.70 4.22 -1.50
N VAL A 75 10.50 3.64 -2.37
CA VAL A 75 10.06 3.36 -3.74
C VAL A 75 8.85 2.41 -3.74
N TYR A 76 8.81 1.46 -2.83
CA TYR A 76 7.67 0.55 -2.71
C TYR A 76 6.50 1.21 -2.01
N VAL A 77 6.78 2.06 -1.04
CA VAL A 77 5.73 2.85 -0.39
C VAL A 77 5.06 3.76 -1.41
N GLN A 78 5.84 4.33 -2.33
CA GLN A 78 5.31 5.14 -3.41
C GLN A 78 4.35 4.33 -4.30
N MET A 79 4.68 3.08 -4.58
CA MET A 79 3.80 2.22 -5.37
C MET A 79 2.45 2.02 -4.69
N VAL A 80 2.46 1.81 -3.38
CA VAL A 80 1.22 1.64 -2.62
C VAL A 80 0.46 2.95 -2.56
N LYS A 81 1.15 4.07 -2.41
CA LYS A 81 0.51 5.38 -2.45
C LYS A 81 -0.24 5.58 -3.77
N GLU A 82 0.36 5.18 -4.88
CA GLU A 82 -0.28 5.31 -6.18
C GLU A 82 -1.54 4.43 -6.27
N VAL A 83 -1.51 3.26 -5.64
CA VAL A 83 -2.70 2.42 -5.56
C VAL A 83 -3.82 3.14 -4.81
N ILE A 84 -3.49 3.74 -3.67
CA ILE A 84 -4.48 4.48 -2.89
C ILE A 84 -5.11 5.58 -3.74
N GLU A 85 -4.29 6.34 -4.43
CA GLU A 85 -4.76 7.45 -5.26
C GLU A 85 -5.63 6.97 -6.41
N THR A 86 -5.21 5.89 -7.06
CA THR A 86 -5.95 5.33 -8.19
C THR A 86 -7.30 4.78 -7.75
N GLU A 87 -7.32 4.00 -6.67
CA GLU A 87 -8.56 3.37 -6.22
C GLU A 87 -9.55 4.39 -5.67
N GLU A 88 -9.03 5.40 -4.95
CA GLU A 88 -9.91 6.45 -4.43
C GLU A 88 -10.53 7.26 -5.56
N ASN A 89 -9.76 7.53 -6.62
CA ASN A 89 -10.30 8.23 -7.77
C ASN A 89 -11.39 7.41 -8.46
N TYR A 90 -11.23 6.09 -8.51
CA TYR A 90 -12.26 5.22 -9.09
C TYR A 90 -13.54 5.28 -8.29
N GLU A 91 -13.43 5.26 -6.97
CA GLU A 91 -14.60 5.27 -6.11
C GLU A 91 -15.34 6.59 -6.15
N ASN A 92 -14.63 7.67 -6.45
CA ASN A 92 -15.22 9.01 -6.50
C ASN A 92 -15.83 9.35 -7.86
N ASN A 93 -15.65 8.48 -8.82
CA ASN A 93 -16.28 8.63 -10.12
C ASN A 93 -17.54 7.78 -10.20
#